data_7f104082b5728ed6ec382b79049e82a9
#
_entry.id   7f104082b5728ed6ec382b79049e82a9
#
_cell.length_a   1.000
_cell.length_b   1.000
_cell.length_c   1.000
_cell.angle_alpha   90.00
_cell.angle_beta   90.00
_cell.angle_gamma   90.00
#
_symmetry.space_group_name_H-M   'P 1'
#
loop_
_entity.id
_entity.type
_entity.pdbx_description
1 polymer ?
#
loop_
_entity_poly.entity_id
_entity_poly.type
_entity_poly.pdbx_seq_one_letter_code
_entity_poly.pdbx_strand_id
1 'polypeptide(L)'
;MIKMKLLVVFFVLVSATPLFMVHGQNRTDSASKNELQGIVQDPKTPEAIEAEFEKASRAMRDKVGELSVLQAEYQKPGSDKASIAKKFETIQVSARVVGKELEEAALALLTVKPEDARAREIALAIAAGALDTDHFTRTLEIADALEKVGAASPDLLLMAATAAIRLSKLEEASEWLTKAMSAEASPEKVGELADQIKADKTKVDEEMARRKKDAETDTLPRVKIITSKGEIVVELFEDDAPNTVANFVSLVEKGFYNGTPFHRVIGGFMAQGGDPTGTGTGGPGYAIECECNDPNTRKHFHGTLSMAHAGPNTGGSQFFLTFGATEHLDGKHTVFGRVIEGADVLANLERTQGNRQSGGSLDKILKAEIVRKRDHVYDPKKLPDPRG
;
A
#
# COMPACT_ATOMS: atom_id res chain seq x y z
N MET A 1 13.85 -27.76 -5.72
CA MET A 1 14.79 -26.65 -5.80
C MET A 1 14.47 -25.63 -6.91
N ILE A 2 14.01 -26.02 -8.11
CA ILE A 2 13.62 -25.10 -9.19
C ILE A 2 12.33 -24.33 -8.86
N LYS A 3 11.32 -24.98 -8.23
CA LYS A 3 10.05 -24.34 -7.81
C LYS A 3 10.25 -23.21 -6.80
N MET A 4 11.15 -23.38 -5.83
CA MET A 4 11.43 -22.36 -4.80
C MET A 4 12.22 -21.16 -5.35
N LYS A 5 13.06 -21.34 -6.40
CA LYS A 5 13.76 -20.24 -7.06
C LYS A 5 12.85 -19.39 -7.94
N LEU A 6 11.83 -19.99 -8.57
CA LEU A 6 10.82 -19.28 -9.35
C LEU A 6 9.97 -18.37 -8.44
N LEU A 7 9.58 -18.88 -7.27
CA LEU A 7 8.79 -18.14 -6.28
C LEU A 7 9.56 -16.92 -5.74
N VAL A 8 10.84 -17.06 -5.37
CA VAL A 8 11.67 -15.96 -4.84
C VAL A 8 11.89 -14.85 -5.88
N VAL A 9 12.08 -15.21 -7.17
CA VAL A 9 12.24 -14.21 -8.23
C VAL A 9 10.91 -13.51 -8.55
N PHE A 10 9.78 -14.22 -8.46
CA PHE A 10 8.44 -13.63 -8.60
C PHE A 10 8.17 -12.62 -7.49
N PHE A 11 8.51 -12.93 -6.24
CA PHE A 11 8.40 -12.01 -5.09
C PHE A 11 9.18 -10.70 -5.27
N VAL A 12 10.40 -10.76 -5.80
CA VAL A 12 11.25 -9.57 -6.05
C VAL A 12 10.71 -8.72 -7.21
N LEU A 13 9.96 -9.31 -8.14
CA LEU A 13 9.48 -8.63 -9.36
C LEU A 13 8.11 -7.97 -9.18
N VAL A 14 7.24 -8.51 -8.33
CA VAL A 14 5.88 -7.98 -8.12
C VAL A 14 5.87 -6.83 -7.10
N SER A 15 6.83 -6.78 -6.18
CA SER A 15 6.86 -5.84 -5.04
C SER A 15 7.25 -4.39 -5.35
N ALA A 16 7.35 -3.97 -6.62
CA ALA A 16 7.73 -2.60 -6.95
C ALA A 16 7.08 -2.11 -8.26
N THR A 17 5.77 -1.92 -8.29
CA THR A 17 5.09 -1.29 -9.44
C THR A 17 4.64 0.14 -9.10
N PRO A 18 5.17 1.19 -9.77
CA PRO A 18 4.42 2.43 -9.91
C PRO A 18 3.47 2.29 -11.10
N LEU A 19 2.18 2.42 -10.84
CA LEU A 19 1.17 2.64 -11.89
C LEU A 19 1.39 4.04 -12.47
N PHE A 20 1.88 4.14 -13.70
CA PHE A 20 1.76 5.37 -14.47
C PHE A 20 0.31 5.47 -14.96
N MET A 21 -0.51 6.26 -14.28
CA MET A 21 -1.75 6.76 -14.87
C MET A 21 -1.40 7.75 -15.98
N VAL A 22 -1.75 7.38 -17.20
CA VAL A 22 -1.79 8.30 -18.34
C VAL A 22 -2.84 9.37 -18.01
N HIS A 23 -2.40 10.63 -17.91
CA HIS A 23 -3.27 11.80 -17.77
C HIS A 23 -4.23 11.89 -18.95
N GLY A 24 -5.48 11.54 -18.72
CA GLY A 24 -6.59 11.97 -19.57
C GLY A 24 -6.88 13.45 -19.30
N GLN A 25 -6.51 14.31 -20.22
CA GLN A 25 -6.93 15.71 -20.23
C GLN A 25 -8.46 15.79 -20.33
N ASN A 26 -9.11 16.34 -19.29
CA ASN A 26 -10.49 16.82 -19.37
C ASN A 26 -10.57 17.93 -20.41
N ARG A 27 -11.05 17.61 -21.59
CA ARG A 27 -11.68 18.57 -22.49
C ARG A 27 -13.19 18.43 -22.34
N THR A 28 -13.79 19.42 -21.71
CA THR A 28 -15.21 19.73 -21.86
C THR A 28 -15.40 20.31 -23.25
N ASP A 29 -15.95 19.53 -24.16
CA ASP A 29 -16.65 20.06 -25.34
C ASP A 29 -17.79 19.14 -25.71
N SER A 30 -18.95 19.76 -25.77
CA SER A 30 -20.22 19.24 -26.24
C SER A 30 -20.13 18.93 -27.75
N ALA A 31 -20.00 17.66 -28.11
CA ALA A 31 -20.23 17.22 -29.50
C ALA A 31 -20.87 15.82 -29.53
N SER A 32 -22.08 15.85 -30.07
CA SER A 32 -22.84 14.77 -30.77
C SER A 32 -22.73 13.33 -30.25
N LYS A 33 -23.90 12.87 -29.79
CA LYS A 33 -24.31 11.46 -29.63
C LYS A 33 -24.29 10.72 -31.00
N ASN A 34 -23.16 10.33 -31.55
CA ASN A 34 -23.15 9.39 -32.68
C ASN A 34 -21.79 8.81 -33.06
N GLU A 35 -20.83 8.64 -32.15
CA GLU A 35 -19.58 7.91 -32.49
C GLU A 35 -19.05 7.01 -31.34
N LEU A 36 -19.95 6.31 -30.66
CA LEU A 36 -19.57 5.21 -29.74
C LEU A 36 -20.02 3.85 -30.28
N GLN A 37 -19.77 3.60 -31.58
CA GLN A 37 -19.75 2.27 -32.19
C GLN A 37 -18.31 2.02 -32.65
N GLY A 38 -17.46 1.50 -31.78
CA GLY A 38 -16.13 1.12 -32.18
C GLY A 38 -15.36 0.47 -31.04
N ILE A 39 -15.18 -0.85 -31.18
CA ILE A 39 -14.33 -1.74 -30.37
C ILE A 39 -15.05 -2.33 -29.15
N VAL A 40 -16.12 -3.03 -29.35
CA VAL A 40 -16.38 -4.23 -28.58
C VAL A 40 -15.37 -5.27 -29.12
N GLN A 41 -14.26 -5.51 -28.40
CA GLN A 41 -13.42 -6.68 -28.70
C GLN A 41 -14.32 -7.89 -28.49
N ASP A 42 -14.47 -8.71 -29.54
CA ASP A 42 -15.16 -9.99 -29.44
C ASP A 42 -14.58 -10.76 -28.24
N PRO A 43 -15.41 -11.39 -27.41
CA PRO A 43 -14.93 -12.15 -26.27
C PRO A 43 -13.91 -13.18 -26.78
N LYS A 44 -12.68 -13.14 -26.22
CA LYS A 44 -11.60 -14.05 -26.59
C LYS A 44 -12.07 -15.50 -26.43
N THR A 45 -11.75 -16.34 -27.37
CA THR A 45 -12.05 -17.78 -27.24
C THR A 45 -11.20 -18.41 -26.13
N PRO A 46 -11.62 -19.50 -25.47
CA PRO A 46 -10.84 -20.21 -24.49
C PRO A 46 -9.43 -20.58 -24.98
N GLU A 47 -9.29 -20.95 -26.25
CA GLU A 47 -8.01 -21.29 -26.89
C GLU A 47 -7.10 -20.06 -27.01
N ALA A 48 -7.67 -18.90 -27.33
CA ALA A 48 -6.91 -17.65 -27.40
C ALA A 48 -6.40 -17.22 -26.01
N ILE A 49 -7.24 -17.36 -24.97
CA ILE A 49 -6.87 -17.08 -23.56
C ILE A 49 -5.72 -18.01 -23.12
N GLU A 50 -5.82 -19.31 -23.42
CA GLU A 50 -4.76 -20.27 -23.09
C GLU A 50 -3.44 -19.95 -23.83
N ALA A 51 -3.52 -19.60 -25.11
CA ALA A 51 -2.35 -19.19 -25.88
C ALA A 51 -1.65 -17.93 -25.31
N GLU A 52 -2.43 -16.94 -24.85
CA GLU A 52 -1.89 -15.75 -24.15
C GLU A 52 -1.18 -16.12 -22.84
N PHE A 53 -1.79 -17.00 -22.05
CA PHE A 53 -1.17 -17.49 -20.81
C PHE A 53 0.14 -18.24 -21.09
N GLU A 54 0.19 -19.12 -22.09
CA GLU A 54 1.42 -19.82 -22.48
C GLU A 54 2.51 -18.85 -22.96
N LYS A 55 2.13 -17.83 -23.73
CA LYS A 55 3.04 -16.76 -24.19
C LYS A 55 3.62 -15.98 -23.01
N ALA A 56 2.77 -15.47 -22.10
CA ALA A 56 3.20 -14.73 -20.92
C ALA A 56 4.05 -15.58 -19.97
N SER A 57 3.66 -16.86 -19.77
CA SER A 57 4.42 -17.81 -18.97
C SER A 57 5.83 -18.09 -19.54
N ARG A 58 5.95 -18.17 -20.86
CA ARG A 58 7.25 -18.34 -21.53
C ARG A 58 8.11 -17.07 -21.36
N ALA A 59 7.55 -15.89 -21.63
CA ALA A 59 8.24 -14.61 -21.48
C ALA A 59 8.76 -14.42 -20.05
N MET A 60 7.98 -14.80 -19.03
CA MET A 60 8.42 -14.72 -17.64
C MET A 60 9.58 -15.70 -17.35
N ARG A 61 9.50 -16.95 -17.85
CA ARG A 61 10.62 -17.92 -17.69
C ARG A 61 11.91 -17.39 -18.31
N ASP A 62 11.83 -16.74 -19.48
CA ASP A 62 13.00 -16.15 -20.14
C ASP A 62 13.60 -15.03 -19.26
N LYS A 63 12.79 -14.14 -18.67
CA LYS A 63 13.26 -13.10 -17.75
C LYS A 63 13.92 -13.66 -16.48
N VAL A 64 13.35 -14.72 -15.92
CA VAL A 64 13.96 -15.44 -14.78
C VAL A 64 15.30 -16.05 -15.18
N GLY A 65 15.41 -16.60 -16.40
CA GLY A 65 16.67 -17.10 -16.95
C GLY A 65 17.73 -16.00 -17.08
N GLU A 66 17.38 -14.85 -17.67
CA GLU A 66 18.27 -13.69 -17.80
C GLU A 66 18.78 -13.21 -16.43
N LEU A 67 17.91 -13.08 -15.42
CA LEU A 67 18.29 -12.69 -14.07
C LEU A 67 19.20 -13.71 -13.39
N SER A 68 18.95 -14.99 -13.59
CA SER A 68 19.79 -16.07 -13.02
C SER A 68 21.21 -16.04 -13.60
N VAL A 69 21.35 -15.75 -14.89
CA VAL A 69 22.66 -15.59 -15.55
C VAL A 69 23.41 -14.39 -14.97
N LEU A 70 22.74 -13.23 -14.83
CA LEU A 70 23.35 -12.04 -14.24
C LEU A 70 23.78 -12.25 -12.78
N GLN A 71 22.97 -12.97 -12.00
CA GLN A 71 23.31 -13.31 -10.62
C GLN A 71 24.58 -14.18 -10.55
N ALA A 72 24.68 -15.16 -11.43
CA ALA A 72 25.87 -16.00 -11.53
C ALA A 72 27.12 -15.20 -11.98
N GLU A 73 26.94 -14.23 -12.89
CA GLU A 73 28.02 -13.34 -13.33
C GLU A 73 28.47 -12.39 -12.19
N TYR A 74 27.55 -11.85 -11.42
CA TYR A 74 27.84 -10.97 -10.28
C TYR A 74 28.69 -11.65 -9.19
N GLN A 75 28.54 -12.96 -9.03
CA GLN A 75 29.29 -13.76 -8.04
C GLN A 75 30.71 -14.10 -8.50
N LYS A 76 31.08 -13.91 -9.77
CA LYS A 76 32.43 -14.19 -10.26
C LYS A 76 33.45 -13.17 -9.74
N PRO A 77 34.65 -13.61 -9.32
CA PRO A 77 35.74 -12.69 -9.00
C PRO A 77 36.10 -11.79 -10.19
N GLY A 78 36.26 -10.49 -9.96
CA GLY A 78 36.65 -9.54 -11.02
C GLY A 78 35.52 -9.09 -11.95
N SER A 79 34.26 -9.46 -11.68
CA SER A 79 33.10 -8.99 -12.46
C SER A 79 32.88 -7.47 -12.31
N ASP A 80 32.48 -6.82 -13.40
CA ASP A 80 32.02 -5.41 -13.36
C ASP A 80 30.63 -5.30 -12.72
N LYS A 81 30.62 -5.18 -11.39
CA LYS A 81 29.39 -5.13 -10.58
C LYS A 81 28.48 -3.95 -10.95
N ALA A 82 29.05 -2.81 -11.38
CA ALA A 82 28.28 -1.63 -11.74
C ALA A 82 27.49 -1.85 -13.05
N SER A 83 28.16 -2.40 -14.07
CA SER A 83 27.51 -2.76 -15.33
C SER A 83 26.44 -3.83 -15.13
N ILE A 84 26.71 -4.86 -14.29
CA ILE A 84 25.75 -5.92 -13.98
C ILE A 84 24.52 -5.34 -13.24
N ALA A 85 24.71 -4.44 -12.28
CA ALA A 85 23.60 -3.78 -11.57
C ALA A 85 22.69 -3.01 -12.52
N LYS A 86 23.25 -2.29 -13.49
CA LYS A 86 22.47 -1.57 -14.50
C LYS A 86 21.67 -2.51 -15.41
N LYS A 87 22.28 -3.62 -15.83
CA LYS A 87 21.58 -4.66 -16.61
C LYS A 87 20.45 -5.29 -15.79
N PHE A 88 20.70 -5.57 -14.51
CA PHE A 88 19.72 -6.12 -13.59
C PHE A 88 18.49 -5.20 -13.46
N GLU A 89 18.70 -3.90 -13.27
CA GLU A 89 17.62 -2.89 -13.22
C GLU A 89 16.79 -2.89 -14.51
N THR A 90 17.46 -2.91 -15.68
CA THR A 90 16.78 -2.95 -16.99
C THR A 90 15.90 -4.20 -17.14
N ILE A 91 16.42 -5.37 -16.73
CA ILE A 91 15.65 -6.62 -16.80
C ILE A 91 14.52 -6.61 -15.79
N GLN A 92 14.72 -6.09 -14.58
CA GLN A 92 13.65 -5.94 -13.59
C GLN A 92 12.49 -5.10 -14.12
N VAL A 93 12.74 -3.97 -14.78
CA VAL A 93 11.69 -3.14 -15.38
C VAL A 93 10.88 -3.93 -16.41
N SER A 94 11.57 -4.64 -17.33
CA SER A 94 10.86 -5.45 -18.33
C SER A 94 10.15 -6.66 -17.73
N ALA A 95 10.68 -7.27 -16.69
CA ALA A 95 10.08 -8.41 -16.01
C ALA A 95 8.82 -8.01 -15.23
N ARG A 96 8.71 -6.76 -14.74
CA ARG A 96 7.46 -6.23 -14.15
C ARG A 96 6.34 -6.17 -15.17
N VAL A 97 6.62 -5.70 -16.39
CA VAL A 97 5.62 -5.66 -17.46
C VAL A 97 5.12 -7.06 -17.78
N VAL A 98 6.06 -8.00 -18.00
CA VAL A 98 5.74 -9.41 -18.26
C VAL A 98 5.00 -10.05 -17.08
N GLY A 99 5.34 -9.67 -15.84
CA GLY A 99 4.65 -10.14 -14.62
C GLY A 99 3.19 -9.75 -14.60
N LYS A 100 2.89 -8.50 -14.98
CA LYS A 100 1.50 -8.02 -15.09
C LYS A 100 0.73 -8.73 -16.20
N GLU A 101 1.35 -8.92 -17.37
CA GLU A 101 0.76 -9.69 -18.47
C GLU A 101 0.46 -11.14 -18.05
N LEU A 102 1.36 -11.76 -17.29
CA LEU A 102 1.18 -13.12 -16.78
C LEU A 102 0.06 -13.20 -15.74
N GLU A 103 -0.04 -12.20 -14.85
CA GLU A 103 -1.12 -12.09 -13.88
C GLU A 103 -2.48 -12.00 -14.58
N GLU A 104 -2.64 -11.06 -15.51
CA GLU A 104 -3.86 -10.86 -16.29
C GLU A 104 -4.24 -12.13 -17.06
N ALA A 105 -3.27 -12.78 -17.70
CA ALA A 105 -3.48 -14.01 -18.46
C ALA A 105 -3.84 -15.21 -17.56
N ALA A 106 -3.22 -15.33 -16.37
CA ALA A 106 -3.55 -16.39 -15.41
C ALA A 106 -4.96 -16.25 -14.86
N LEU A 107 -5.35 -15.03 -14.45
CA LEU A 107 -6.71 -14.75 -13.98
C LEU A 107 -7.75 -14.98 -15.09
N ALA A 108 -7.46 -14.55 -16.32
CA ALA A 108 -8.33 -14.81 -17.48
C ALA A 108 -8.45 -16.33 -17.76
N LEU A 109 -7.35 -17.10 -17.69
CA LEU A 109 -7.41 -18.54 -17.88
C LEU A 109 -8.29 -19.23 -16.85
N LEU A 110 -8.23 -18.80 -15.59
CA LEU A 110 -9.04 -19.37 -14.51
C LEU A 110 -10.54 -19.08 -14.66
N THR A 111 -10.95 -18.09 -15.46
CA THR A 111 -12.38 -17.88 -15.76
C THR A 111 -12.95 -18.94 -16.72
N VAL A 112 -12.11 -19.57 -17.55
CA VAL A 112 -12.51 -20.59 -18.55
C VAL A 112 -12.04 -21.99 -18.18
N LYS A 113 -10.96 -22.12 -17.40
CA LYS A 113 -10.38 -23.36 -16.90
C LYS A 113 -10.04 -23.22 -15.39
N PRO A 114 -11.04 -23.19 -14.51
CA PRO A 114 -10.82 -22.97 -13.05
C PRO A 114 -9.87 -23.99 -12.41
N GLU A 115 -9.74 -25.20 -12.99
CA GLU A 115 -8.90 -26.30 -12.52
C GLU A 115 -7.44 -26.22 -12.98
N ASP A 116 -7.05 -25.27 -13.86
CA ASP A 116 -5.65 -25.19 -14.31
C ASP A 116 -4.70 -24.92 -13.13
N ALA A 117 -3.91 -25.92 -12.78
CA ALA A 117 -3.03 -25.91 -11.61
C ALA A 117 -1.94 -24.86 -11.71
N ARG A 118 -1.46 -24.55 -12.92
CA ARG A 118 -0.36 -23.56 -13.13
C ARG A 118 -0.89 -22.15 -12.95
N ALA A 119 -2.06 -21.85 -13.49
CA ALA A 119 -2.70 -20.55 -13.32
C ALA A 119 -3.09 -20.32 -11.85
N ARG A 120 -3.60 -21.35 -11.14
CA ARG A 120 -3.85 -21.29 -9.68
C ARG A 120 -2.57 -21.02 -8.88
N GLU A 121 -1.47 -21.71 -9.18
CA GLU A 121 -0.18 -21.50 -8.50
C GLU A 121 0.32 -20.06 -8.68
N ILE A 122 0.18 -19.51 -9.90
CA ILE A 122 0.57 -18.13 -10.20
C ILE A 122 -0.33 -17.13 -9.44
N ALA A 123 -1.64 -17.29 -9.51
CA ALA A 123 -2.58 -16.40 -8.82
C ALA A 123 -2.36 -16.40 -7.29
N LEU A 124 -2.11 -17.59 -6.69
CA LEU A 124 -1.79 -17.72 -5.28
C LEU A 124 -0.46 -17.01 -4.94
N ALA A 125 0.56 -17.16 -5.79
CA ALA A 125 1.85 -16.49 -5.57
C ALA A 125 1.71 -14.95 -5.66
N ILE A 126 0.87 -14.44 -6.57
CA ILE A 126 0.59 -13.01 -6.70
C ILE A 126 -0.15 -12.50 -5.49
N ALA A 127 -1.19 -13.20 -5.02
CA ALA A 127 -1.94 -12.83 -3.83
C ALA A 127 -1.06 -12.81 -2.58
N ALA A 128 -0.18 -13.81 -2.42
CA ALA A 128 0.80 -13.86 -1.34
C ALA A 128 1.78 -12.67 -1.39
N GLY A 129 2.31 -12.36 -2.58
CA GLY A 129 3.19 -11.21 -2.79
C GLY A 129 2.50 -9.88 -2.52
N ALA A 130 1.24 -9.73 -2.91
CA ALA A 130 0.43 -8.56 -2.61
C ALA A 130 0.22 -8.40 -1.09
N LEU A 131 -0.09 -9.50 -0.38
CA LEU A 131 -0.24 -9.49 1.07
C LEU A 131 1.06 -9.09 1.79
N ASP A 132 2.19 -9.65 1.38
CA ASP A 132 3.51 -9.38 1.98
C ASP A 132 4.02 -7.95 1.72
N THR A 133 3.50 -7.31 0.67
CA THR A 133 3.89 -5.95 0.28
C THR A 133 2.85 -4.89 0.64
N ASP A 134 1.91 -5.23 1.52
CA ASP A 134 0.85 -4.34 2.03
C ASP A 134 -0.22 -3.92 0.99
N HIS A 135 -0.30 -4.62 -0.15
CA HIS A 135 -1.35 -4.44 -1.16
C HIS A 135 -2.59 -5.27 -0.83
N PHE A 136 -3.18 -5.05 0.34
CA PHE A 136 -4.26 -5.87 0.88
C PHE A 136 -5.51 -5.86 -0.01
N THR A 137 -5.86 -4.72 -0.59
CA THR A 137 -6.98 -4.61 -1.56
C THR A 137 -6.78 -5.54 -2.74
N ARG A 138 -5.54 -5.63 -3.26
CA ARG A 138 -5.21 -6.51 -4.38
C ARG A 138 -5.35 -7.99 -4.02
N THR A 139 -4.96 -8.38 -2.81
CA THR A 139 -5.18 -9.74 -2.31
C THR A 139 -6.67 -10.09 -2.29
N LEU A 140 -7.53 -9.17 -1.81
CA LEU A 140 -8.98 -9.35 -1.80
C LEU A 140 -9.57 -9.45 -3.20
N GLU A 141 -9.15 -8.59 -4.14
CA GLU A 141 -9.60 -8.63 -5.53
C GLU A 141 -9.30 -9.97 -6.20
N ILE A 142 -8.09 -10.52 -6.00
CA ILE A 142 -7.70 -11.82 -6.54
C ILE A 142 -8.53 -12.93 -5.91
N ALA A 143 -8.72 -12.89 -4.58
CA ALA A 143 -9.50 -13.90 -3.87
C ALA A 143 -10.97 -13.89 -4.32
N ASP A 144 -11.58 -12.71 -4.46
CA ASP A 144 -12.95 -12.53 -4.94
C ASP A 144 -13.12 -13.02 -6.39
N ALA A 145 -12.15 -12.70 -7.27
CA ALA A 145 -12.17 -13.17 -8.65
C ALA A 145 -12.11 -14.70 -8.75
N LEU A 146 -11.24 -15.34 -7.97
CA LEU A 146 -11.07 -16.80 -7.99
C LEU A 146 -12.19 -17.55 -7.27
N GLU A 147 -12.77 -16.96 -6.25
CA GLU A 147 -13.93 -17.54 -5.55
C GLU A 147 -15.15 -17.61 -6.47
N LYS A 148 -15.42 -16.53 -7.20
CA LYS A 148 -16.54 -16.46 -8.16
C LYS A 148 -16.51 -17.56 -9.24
N VAL A 149 -15.33 -18.03 -9.61
CA VAL A 149 -15.15 -19.10 -10.61
C VAL A 149 -14.86 -20.47 -9.99
N GLY A 150 -14.93 -20.60 -8.66
CA GLY A 150 -14.67 -21.85 -7.94
C GLY A 150 -13.19 -22.27 -7.97
N ALA A 151 -12.27 -21.34 -8.17
CA ALA A 151 -10.83 -21.59 -8.25
C ALA A 151 -10.06 -21.22 -6.96
N ALA A 152 -10.73 -20.64 -5.97
CA ALA A 152 -10.09 -20.23 -4.71
C ALA A 152 -9.62 -21.45 -3.89
N SER A 153 -8.33 -21.45 -3.53
CA SER A 153 -7.77 -22.47 -2.62
C SER A 153 -7.98 -22.09 -1.16
N PRO A 154 -7.93 -23.07 -0.22
CA PRO A 154 -7.99 -22.79 1.20
C PRO A 154 -6.98 -21.75 1.69
N ASP A 155 -5.74 -21.81 1.17
CA ASP A 155 -4.69 -20.82 1.52
C ASP A 155 -5.02 -19.42 1.00
N LEU A 156 -5.59 -19.29 -0.19
CA LEU A 156 -6.02 -17.98 -0.72
C LEU A 156 -7.14 -17.38 0.13
N LEU A 157 -8.09 -18.17 0.58
CA LEU A 157 -9.18 -17.72 1.44
C LEU A 157 -8.66 -17.24 2.82
N LEU A 158 -7.65 -17.92 3.38
CA LEU A 158 -6.96 -17.44 4.59
C LEU A 158 -6.17 -16.15 4.36
N MET A 159 -5.54 -16.00 3.19
CA MET A 159 -4.88 -14.73 2.81
C MET A 159 -5.90 -13.59 2.68
N ALA A 160 -7.07 -13.84 2.11
CA ALA A 160 -8.16 -12.87 2.02
C ALA A 160 -8.67 -12.45 3.39
N ALA A 161 -8.90 -13.42 4.30
CA ALA A 161 -9.27 -13.12 5.68
C ALA A 161 -8.20 -12.26 6.37
N THR A 162 -6.91 -12.58 6.18
CA THR A 162 -5.80 -11.80 6.72
C THR A 162 -5.78 -10.38 6.16
N ALA A 163 -5.93 -10.21 4.84
CA ALA A 163 -5.96 -8.91 4.19
C ALA A 163 -7.14 -8.05 4.69
N ALA A 164 -8.32 -8.64 4.87
CA ALA A 164 -9.49 -7.98 5.41
C ALA A 164 -9.27 -7.51 6.87
N ILE A 165 -8.63 -8.34 7.72
CA ILE A 165 -8.23 -7.95 9.08
C ILE A 165 -7.28 -6.74 9.03
N ARG A 166 -6.25 -6.78 8.17
CA ARG A 166 -5.30 -5.68 8.01
C ARG A 166 -5.97 -4.37 7.61
N LEU A 167 -7.04 -4.43 6.81
CA LEU A 167 -7.87 -3.29 6.41
C LEU A 167 -8.93 -2.92 7.46
N SER A 168 -9.00 -3.62 8.60
CA SER A 168 -10.02 -3.45 9.64
C SER A 168 -11.45 -3.71 9.16
N LYS A 169 -11.63 -4.59 8.18
CA LYS A 169 -12.90 -5.05 7.62
C LYS A 169 -13.28 -6.41 8.25
N LEU A 170 -13.63 -6.40 9.54
CA LEU A 170 -13.78 -7.62 10.32
C LEU A 170 -14.97 -8.48 9.89
N GLU A 171 -16.07 -7.89 9.42
CA GLU A 171 -17.21 -8.62 8.85
C GLU A 171 -16.77 -9.39 7.59
N GLU A 172 -16.10 -8.70 6.64
CA GLU A 172 -15.54 -9.31 5.43
C GLU A 172 -14.52 -10.40 5.77
N ALA A 173 -13.67 -10.17 6.78
CA ALA A 173 -12.72 -11.16 7.27
C ALA A 173 -13.41 -12.42 7.80
N SER A 174 -14.52 -12.27 8.53
CA SER A 174 -15.31 -13.39 9.05
C SER A 174 -15.97 -14.20 7.93
N GLU A 175 -16.42 -13.54 6.87
CA GLU A 175 -16.97 -14.20 5.68
C GLU A 175 -15.90 -15.04 4.97
N TRP A 176 -14.71 -14.46 4.73
CA TRP A 176 -13.59 -15.19 4.13
C TRP A 176 -13.14 -16.37 5.00
N LEU A 177 -13.10 -16.19 6.32
CA LEU A 177 -12.74 -17.26 7.25
C LEU A 177 -13.76 -18.40 7.23
N THR A 178 -15.05 -18.11 7.14
CA THR A 178 -16.12 -19.11 7.01
C THR A 178 -15.95 -19.92 5.72
N LYS A 179 -15.64 -19.26 4.59
CA LYS A 179 -15.33 -19.92 3.32
C LYS A 179 -14.08 -20.80 3.44
N ALA A 180 -13.02 -20.31 4.11
CA ALA A 180 -11.80 -21.09 4.36
C ALA A 180 -12.07 -22.36 5.18
N MET A 181 -12.90 -22.27 6.21
CA MET A 181 -13.34 -23.44 7.00
C MET A 181 -14.08 -24.46 6.12
N SER A 182 -14.99 -23.99 5.27
CA SER A 182 -15.76 -24.84 4.35
C SER A 182 -14.89 -25.52 3.29
N ALA A 183 -13.75 -24.92 2.96
CA ALA A 183 -12.74 -25.44 2.05
C ALA A 183 -11.64 -26.28 2.76
N GLU A 184 -11.86 -26.68 4.00
CA GLU A 184 -10.94 -27.50 4.80
C GLU A 184 -9.55 -26.87 5.01
N ALA A 185 -9.51 -25.54 5.19
CA ALA A 185 -8.27 -24.83 5.54
C ALA A 185 -7.72 -25.30 6.91
N SER A 186 -6.44 -25.02 7.18
CA SER A 186 -5.79 -25.37 8.44
C SER A 186 -6.59 -24.89 9.66
N PRO A 187 -7.07 -25.80 10.53
CA PRO A 187 -7.85 -25.43 11.71
C PRO A 187 -7.08 -24.52 12.67
N GLU A 188 -5.76 -24.66 12.77
CA GLU A 188 -4.88 -23.82 13.57
C GLU A 188 -4.91 -22.36 13.09
N LYS A 189 -4.66 -22.14 11.78
CA LYS A 189 -4.69 -20.80 11.17
C LYS A 189 -6.08 -20.16 11.25
N VAL A 190 -7.13 -20.97 11.05
CA VAL A 190 -8.52 -20.51 11.21
C VAL A 190 -8.76 -20.03 12.65
N GLY A 191 -8.31 -20.79 13.65
CA GLY A 191 -8.42 -20.43 15.07
C GLY A 191 -7.70 -19.13 15.40
N GLU A 192 -6.45 -18.98 14.95
CA GLU A 192 -5.66 -17.77 15.15
C GLU A 192 -6.35 -16.51 14.58
N LEU A 193 -6.86 -16.57 13.34
CA LEU A 193 -7.55 -15.45 12.72
C LEU A 193 -8.89 -15.15 13.38
N ALA A 194 -9.63 -16.16 13.81
CA ALA A 194 -10.89 -15.99 14.56
C ALA A 194 -10.66 -15.30 15.91
N ASP A 195 -9.62 -15.68 16.64
CA ASP A 195 -9.24 -15.04 17.89
C ASP A 195 -8.80 -13.59 17.68
N GLN A 196 -8.06 -13.31 16.60
CA GLN A 196 -7.68 -11.93 16.23
C GLN A 196 -8.91 -11.08 15.91
N ILE A 197 -9.83 -11.56 15.07
CA ILE A 197 -11.08 -10.85 14.74
C ILE A 197 -11.86 -10.52 16.04
N LYS A 198 -11.96 -11.46 16.95
CA LYS A 198 -12.65 -11.26 18.23
C LYS A 198 -11.94 -10.23 19.12
N ALA A 199 -10.61 -10.26 19.17
CA ALA A 199 -9.82 -9.32 19.96
C ALA A 199 -9.94 -7.87 19.43
N ASP A 200 -9.99 -7.71 18.11
CA ASP A 200 -10.00 -6.40 17.46
C ASP A 200 -11.41 -5.79 17.38
N LYS A 201 -12.46 -6.61 17.53
CA LYS A 201 -13.84 -6.20 17.23
C LYS A 201 -14.27 -4.93 17.93
N THR A 202 -14.10 -4.81 19.23
CA THR A 202 -14.56 -3.64 19.99
C THR A 202 -13.87 -2.35 19.50
N LYS A 203 -12.55 -2.39 19.29
CA LYS A 203 -11.78 -1.23 18.83
C LYS A 203 -12.17 -0.80 17.42
N VAL A 204 -12.39 -1.77 16.55
CA VAL A 204 -12.80 -1.52 15.15
C VAL A 204 -14.20 -0.96 15.11
N ASP A 205 -15.16 -1.52 15.86
CA ASP A 205 -16.55 -1.04 15.95
C ASP A 205 -16.59 0.44 16.44
N GLU A 206 -15.81 0.78 17.47
CA GLU A 206 -15.69 2.15 17.97
C GLU A 206 -15.14 3.10 16.89
N GLU A 207 -14.09 2.72 16.20
CA GLU A 207 -13.52 3.52 15.12
C GLU A 207 -14.49 3.67 13.94
N MET A 208 -15.19 2.60 13.54
CA MET A 208 -16.18 2.67 12.46
C MET A 208 -17.35 3.58 12.81
N ALA A 209 -17.80 3.57 14.07
CA ALA A 209 -18.82 4.52 14.55
C ALA A 209 -18.33 5.99 14.45
N ARG A 210 -17.06 6.26 14.81
CA ARG A 210 -16.45 7.59 14.66
C ARG A 210 -16.35 8.00 13.19
N ARG A 211 -15.88 7.11 12.31
CA ARG A 211 -15.79 7.35 10.85
C ARG A 211 -17.14 7.66 10.23
N LYS A 212 -18.19 6.96 10.69
CA LYS A 212 -19.55 7.22 10.26
C LYS A 212 -20.00 8.63 10.65
N LYS A 213 -19.77 9.03 11.90
CA LYS A 213 -20.08 10.38 12.39
C LYS A 213 -19.28 11.45 11.62
N ASP A 214 -17.99 11.22 11.35
CA ASP A 214 -17.16 12.12 10.55
C ASP A 214 -17.73 12.31 9.14
N ALA A 215 -18.16 11.20 8.51
CA ALA A 215 -18.76 11.23 7.17
C ALA A 215 -20.13 11.93 7.13
N GLU A 216 -20.95 11.79 8.18
CA GLU A 216 -22.25 12.46 8.29
C GLU A 216 -22.10 13.98 8.41
N THR A 217 -21.08 14.47 9.13
CA THR A 217 -20.81 15.90 9.27
C THR A 217 -20.04 16.45 8.06
N ASP A 218 -19.19 15.66 7.45
CA ASP A 218 -18.31 15.96 6.32
C ASP A 218 -17.64 17.36 6.40
N THR A 219 -17.13 17.72 7.57
CA THR A 219 -16.54 19.04 7.84
C THR A 219 -15.04 18.99 8.13
N LEU A 220 -14.46 17.78 8.24
CA LEU A 220 -13.04 17.61 8.57
C LEU A 220 -12.14 18.12 7.43
N PRO A 221 -11.01 18.78 7.78
CA PRO A 221 -10.04 19.23 6.78
C PRO A 221 -9.46 18.06 5.99
N ARG A 222 -9.09 18.33 4.73
CA ARG A 222 -8.47 17.35 3.83
C ARG A 222 -7.23 17.93 3.17
N VAL A 223 -6.20 17.12 3.09
CA VAL A 223 -4.93 17.47 2.44
C VAL A 223 -4.62 16.41 1.37
N LYS A 224 -4.24 16.86 0.18
CA LYS A 224 -3.69 16.02 -0.88
C LYS A 224 -2.17 16.03 -0.77
N ILE A 225 -1.58 14.85 -0.72
CA ILE A 225 -0.13 14.61 -0.72
C ILE A 225 0.23 13.98 -2.07
N ILE A 226 0.85 14.73 -2.95
CA ILE A 226 1.34 14.27 -4.25
C ILE A 226 2.73 13.70 -4.03
N THR A 227 2.87 12.39 -4.21
CA THR A 227 4.14 11.68 -4.03
C THR A 227 4.77 11.28 -5.36
N SER A 228 6.02 10.79 -5.33
CA SER A 228 6.67 10.16 -6.49
C SER A 228 5.98 8.87 -6.97
N LYS A 229 5.03 8.33 -6.19
CA LYS A 229 4.28 7.08 -6.51
C LYS A 229 2.81 7.32 -6.83
N GLY A 230 2.32 8.55 -6.69
CA GLY A 230 0.92 8.92 -6.93
C GLY A 230 0.38 9.85 -5.86
N GLU A 231 -0.94 10.04 -5.86
CA GLU A 231 -1.64 10.95 -4.96
C GLU A 231 -2.26 10.20 -3.79
N ILE A 232 -2.15 10.77 -2.59
CA ILE A 232 -2.80 10.31 -1.36
C ILE A 232 -3.64 11.45 -0.83
N VAL A 233 -4.89 11.22 -0.47
CA VAL A 233 -5.72 12.20 0.23
C VAL A 233 -5.89 11.76 1.68
N VAL A 234 -5.56 12.65 2.60
CA VAL A 234 -5.76 12.45 4.05
C VAL A 234 -6.85 13.36 4.58
N GLU A 235 -7.69 12.82 5.44
CA GLU A 235 -8.67 13.55 6.24
C GLU A 235 -8.12 13.75 7.65
N LEU A 236 -8.22 14.96 8.20
CA LEU A 236 -7.58 15.35 9.45
C LEU A 236 -8.59 15.42 10.59
N PHE A 237 -8.29 14.79 11.71
CA PHE A 237 -9.14 14.71 12.91
C PHE A 237 -8.99 15.94 13.79
N GLU A 238 -9.45 17.10 13.29
CA GLU A 238 -9.26 18.38 13.97
C GLU A 238 -9.93 18.44 15.34
N ASP A 239 -11.07 17.76 15.51
CA ASP A 239 -11.79 17.75 16.79
C ASP A 239 -11.08 16.85 17.84
N ASP A 240 -10.30 15.87 17.41
CA ASP A 240 -9.57 14.95 18.30
C ASP A 240 -8.13 15.45 18.60
N ALA A 241 -7.49 16.16 17.65
CA ALA A 241 -6.10 16.63 17.75
C ALA A 241 -5.92 18.04 17.16
N PRO A 242 -6.61 19.07 17.72
CA PRO A 242 -6.70 20.40 17.12
C PRO A 242 -5.34 21.09 16.93
N ASN A 243 -4.42 20.96 17.87
CA ASN A 243 -3.11 21.60 17.78
C ASN A 243 -2.20 20.91 16.76
N THR A 244 -2.25 19.58 16.69
CA THR A 244 -1.48 18.78 15.73
C THR A 244 -1.99 19.03 14.31
N VAL A 245 -3.31 19.10 14.12
CA VAL A 245 -3.92 19.45 12.83
C VAL A 245 -3.56 20.89 12.43
N ALA A 246 -3.65 21.86 13.37
CA ALA A 246 -3.25 23.23 13.10
C ALA A 246 -1.78 23.32 12.65
N ASN A 247 -0.89 22.57 13.31
CA ASN A 247 0.52 22.48 12.94
C ASN A 247 0.70 21.92 11.53
N PHE A 248 0.07 20.78 11.24
CA PHE A 248 0.20 20.12 9.93
C PHE A 248 -0.33 21.01 8.80
N VAL A 249 -1.53 21.59 8.96
CA VAL A 249 -2.13 22.50 7.96
C VAL A 249 -1.26 23.74 7.76
N SER A 250 -0.79 24.39 8.84
CA SER A 250 0.11 25.57 8.75
C SER A 250 1.41 25.25 7.99
N LEU A 251 1.98 24.05 8.18
CA LEU A 251 3.18 23.60 7.46
C LEU A 251 2.88 23.29 5.98
N VAL A 252 1.71 22.71 5.67
CA VAL A 252 1.24 22.51 4.28
C VAL A 252 1.09 23.85 3.56
N GLU A 253 0.41 24.82 4.18
CA GLU A 253 0.21 26.18 3.60
C GLU A 253 1.52 26.89 3.30
N LYS A 254 2.56 26.66 4.11
CA LYS A 254 3.92 27.19 3.88
C LYS A 254 4.74 26.41 2.86
N GLY A 255 4.19 25.33 2.29
CA GLY A 255 4.91 24.45 1.37
C GLY A 255 6.06 23.67 2.02
N PHE A 256 6.09 23.56 3.33
CA PHE A 256 7.18 22.95 4.11
C PHE A 256 7.47 21.51 3.69
N TYR A 257 6.42 20.77 3.34
CA TYR A 257 6.54 19.34 2.99
C TYR A 257 7.02 19.10 1.54
N ASN A 258 7.04 20.12 0.69
CA ASN A 258 7.40 19.97 -0.72
C ASN A 258 8.88 19.56 -0.86
N GLY A 259 9.11 18.44 -1.54
CA GLY A 259 10.45 17.88 -1.74
C GLY A 259 10.96 17.00 -0.60
N THR A 260 10.22 16.89 0.53
CA THR A 260 10.65 16.07 1.67
C THR A 260 10.52 14.58 1.37
N PRO A 261 11.52 13.75 1.77
CA PRO A 261 11.50 12.32 1.50
C PRO A 261 10.68 11.52 2.54
N PHE A 262 10.22 10.35 2.12
CA PHE A 262 9.89 9.26 3.04
C PHE A 262 11.19 8.56 3.42
N HIS A 263 11.81 9.01 4.50
CA HIS A 263 13.17 8.58 4.89
C HIS A 263 13.18 7.22 5.60
N ARG A 264 12.02 6.75 6.09
CA ARG A 264 11.89 5.46 6.77
C ARG A 264 10.58 4.79 6.37
N VAL A 265 10.66 3.73 5.57
CA VAL A 265 9.53 2.94 5.11
C VAL A 265 9.77 1.48 5.47
N ILE A 266 8.93 0.92 6.34
CA ILE A 266 9.03 -0.45 6.84
C ILE A 266 7.75 -1.19 6.50
N GLY A 267 7.84 -2.22 5.65
CA GLY A 267 6.70 -3.07 5.28
C GLY A 267 6.02 -3.67 6.51
N GLY A 268 4.71 -3.79 6.47
CA GLY A 268 3.89 -4.28 7.58
C GLY A 268 3.78 -3.32 8.77
N PHE A 269 4.47 -2.15 8.71
CA PHE A 269 4.48 -1.20 9.83
C PHE A 269 4.04 0.20 9.39
N MET A 270 4.94 1.01 8.80
CA MET A 270 4.62 2.41 8.47
C MET A 270 5.58 3.04 7.44
N ALA A 271 5.15 4.15 6.84
CA ALA A 271 5.97 5.07 6.04
C ALA A 271 6.09 6.41 6.78
N GLN A 272 7.31 6.80 7.15
CA GLN A 272 7.61 8.05 7.87
C GLN A 272 8.28 9.07 6.95
N GLY A 273 7.74 10.28 6.95
CA GLY A 273 8.21 11.44 6.19
C GLY A 273 8.12 12.75 6.96
N GLY A 274 8.19 13.88 6.25
CA GLY A 274 8.04 15.22 6.84
C GLY A 274 9.31 15.77 7.49
N ASP A 275 10.46 15.13 7.28
CA ASP A 275 11.77 15.65 7.63
C ASP A 275 12.42 16.32 6.41
N PRO A 276 12.66 17.65 6.43
CA PRO A 276 13.26 18.35 5.30
C PRO A 276 14.71 17.93 5.00
N THR A 277 15.41 17.37 6.00
CA THR A 277 16.79 16.89 5.84
C THR A 277 16.86 15.43 5.36
N GLY A 278 15.77 14.66 5.51
CA GLY A 278 15.71 13.24 5.16
C GLY A 278 16.57 12.33 6.04
N THR A 279 17.06 12.82 7.18
CA THR A 279 17.93 12.06 8.09
C THR A 279 17.18 11.42 9.26
N GLY A 280 15.93 11.81 9.47
CA GLY A 280 15.11 11.44 10.63
C GLY A 280 15.27 12.37 11.82
N THR A 281 16.13 13.41 11.72
CA THR A 281 16.40 14.35 12.82
C THR A 281 15.95 15.78 12.57
N GLY A 282 15.56 16.11 11.33
CA GLY A 282 15.07 17.43 10.95
C GLY A 282 13.64 17.73 11.42
N GLY A 283 13.29 19.02 11.39
CA GLY A 283 11.97 19.49 11.79
C GLY A 283 11.76 20.97 11.52
N PRO A 284 10.66 21.57 12.02
CA PRO A 284 10.29 22.95 11.72
C PRO A 284 10.97 24.00 12.62
N GLY A 285 11.91 23.61 13.50
CA GLY A 285 12.57 24.49 14.47
C GLY A 285 11.75 24.76 15.74
N TYR A 286 10.74 23.96 16.01
CA TYR A 286 9.93 23.97 17.23
C TYR A 286 9.29 22.59 17.44
N ALA A 287 8.74 22.38 18.62
CA ALA A 287 7.94 21.20 18.95
C ALA A 287 6.48 21.58 19.24
N ILE A 288 5.61 20.57 19.34
CA ILE A 288 4.22 20.68 19.77
C ILE A 288 3.92 19.65 20.87
N GLU A 289 2.90 19.94 21.68
CA GLU A 289 2.39 18.99 22.68
C GLU A 289 1.76 17.76 22.02
N CYS A 290 1.89 16.61 22.68
CA CYS A 290 1.16 15.39 22.30
C CYS A 290 -0.30 15.48 22.71
N GLU A 291 -1.19 15.09 21.78
CA GLU A 291 -2.64 15.02 22.00
C GLU A 291 -3.11 13.56 22.00
N CYS A 292 -2.36 12.69 22.72
CA CYS A 292 -2.59 11.25 22.76
C CYS A 292 -2.80 10.70 24.19
N ASN A 293 -2.88 11.58 25.20
CA ASN A 293 -2.97 11.18 26.60
C ASN A 293 -4.41 10.83 27.07
N ASP A 294 -5.42 11.23 26.31
CA ASP A 294 -6.81 10.86 26.59
C ASP A 294 -7.05 9.39 26.17
N PRO A 295 -7.64 8.55 27.03
CA PRO A 295 -7.96 7.15 26.67
C PRO A 295 -8.91 7.06 25.47
N ASN A 296 -9.70 8.11 25.19
CA ASN A 296 -10.61 8.18 24.05
C ASN A 296 -9.95 8.66 22.75
N THR A 297 -8.63 8.88 22.71
CA THR A 297 -7.94 9.24 21.46
C THR A 297 -8.09 8.16 20.40
N ARG A 298 -8.02 8.58 19.13
CA ARG A 298 -8.03 7.66 17.97
C ARG A 298 -6.90 6.66 18.06
N LYS A 299 -7.13 5.46 17.55
CA LYS A 299 -6.17 4.35 17.51
C LYS A 299 -5.54 4.22 16.14
N HIS A 300 -4.42 3.46 16.09
CA HIS A 300 -3.68 3.25 14.85
C HIS A 300 -4.22 2.05 14.09
N PHE A 301 -4.96 2.31 13.01
CA PHE A 301 -5.43 1.34 12.03
C PHE A 301 -4.65 1.47 10.71
N HIS A 302 -4.99 0.68 9.70
CA HIS A 302 -4.47 0.87 8.34
C HIS A 302 -4.75 2.29 7.83
N GLY A 303 -3.73 2.93 7.24
CA GLY A 303 -3.83 4.28 6.68
C GLY A 303 -3.93 5.40 7.70
N THR A 304 -3.65 5.14 8.99
CA THR A 304 -3.64 6.20 10.02
C THR A 304 -2.48 7.16 9.80
N LEU A 305 -2.75 8.46 9.88
CA LEU A 305 -1.78 9.53 9.90
C LEU A 305 -1.50 9.92 11.36
N SER A 306 -0.25 9.79 11.79
CA SER A 306 0.16 9.99 13.19
C SER A 306 1.46 10.78 13.30
N MET A 307 1.63 11.54 14.39
CA MET A 307 2.78 12.39 14.62
C MET A 307 3.99 11.57 15.11
N ALA A 308 5.10 11.66 14.39
CA ALA A 308 6.37 11.09 14.83
C ALA A 308 7.08 12.01 15.80
N HIS A 309 7.70 11.42 16.84
CA HIS A 309 8.45 12.16 17.86
C HIS A 309 9.53 11.30 18.54
N ALA A 310 10.50 11.91 19.20
CA ALA A 310 11.60 11.25 19.91
C ALA A 310 11.35 11.14 21.44
N GLY A 311 10.12 11.37 21.87
CA GLY A 311 9.65 11.37 23.25
C GLY A 311 8.44 12.27 23.41
N PRO A 312 7.76 12.29 24.56
CA PRO A 312 6.59 13.12 24.79
C PRO A 312 6.86 14.60 24.49
N ASN A 313 5.92 15.25 23.78
CA ASN A 313 5.97 16.69 23.45
C ASN A 313 7.18 17.12 22.60
N THR A 314 7.74 16.22 21.81
CA THR A 314 8.84 16.52 20.86
C THR A 314 8.42 16.38 19.40
N GLY A 315 7.11 16.25 19.12
CA GLY A 315 6.57 16.25 17.76
C GLY A 315 6.81 17.59 17.06
N GLY A 316 7.10 17.57 15.76
CA GLY A 316 7.35 18.76 14.97
C GLY A 316 6.66 18.67 13.60
N SER A 317 7.43 18.36 12.56
CA SER A 317 6.88 18.17 11.21
C SER A 317 6.82 16.72 10.77
N GLN A 318 7.56 15.81 11.41
CA GLN A 318 7.61 14.42 11.00
C GLN A 318 6.31 13.70 11.34
N PHE A 319 5.80 12.95 10.39
CA PHE A 319 4.61 12.12 10.52
C PHE A 319 4.84 10.74 9.92
N PHE A 320 3.96 9.82 10.23
CA PHE A 320 3.95 8.50 9.59
C PHE A 320 2.54 8.08 9.20
N LEU A 321 2.48 7.25 8.15
CA LEU A 321 1.29 6.60 7.64
C LEU A 321 1.42 5.09 7.86
N THR A 322 0.45 4.45 8.52
CA THR A 322 0.53 3.04 8.90
C THR A 322 0.07 2.11 7.78
N PHE A 323 0.75 0.97 7.62
CA PHE A 323 0.34 -0.12 6.70
C PHE A 323 -0.66 -1.09 7.33
N GLY A 324 -0.87 -1.04 8.64
CA GLY A 324 -1.80 -1.89 9.37
C GLY A 324 -2.05 -1.34 10.76
N ALA A 325 -2.77 -2.09 11.60
CA ALA A 325 -2.93 -1.74 13.00
C ALA A 325 -1.57 -1.79 13.72
N THR A 326 -1.26 -0.72 14.47
CA THR A 326 0.01 -0.59 15.23
C THR A 326 -0.29 -0.24 16.67
N GLU A 327 -1.02 -1.13 17.37
CA GLU A 327 -1.55 -0.94 18.71
C GLU A 327 -0.50 -0.52 19.76
N HIS A 328 0.75 -0.96 19.59
CA HIS A 328 1.85 -0.60 20.47
C HIS A 328 2.19 0.91 20.47
N LEU A 329 1.65 1.66 19.51
CA LEU A 329 1.77 3.13 19.41
C LEU A 329 0.55 3.87 19.99
N ASP A 330 -0.54 3.17 20.31
CA ASP A 330 -1.74 3.77 20.90
C ASP A 330 -1.44 4.43 22.24
N GLY A 331 -1.95 5.65 22.44
CA GLY A 331 -1.67 6.47 23.63
C GLY A 331 -0.24 7.00 23.72
N LYS A 332 0.63 6.72 22.73
CA LYS A 332 2.03 7.20 22.70
C LYS A 332 2.27 8.21 21.59
N HIS A 333 1.61 8.07 20.45
CA HIS A 333 1.70 8.98 19.31
C HIS A 333 0.33 9.57 19.01
N THR A 334 0.30 10.85 18.65
CA THR A 334 -0.94 11.56 18.32
C THR A 334 -1.45 11.14 16.96
N VAL A 335 -2.56 10.40 16.94
CA VAL A 335 -3.32 10.14 15.71
C VAL A 335 -4.09 11.40 15.36
N PHE A 336 -3.85 11.98 14.18
CA PHE A 336 -4.47 13.24 13.78
C PHE A 336 -5.11 13.21 12.38
N GLY A 337 -5.19 12.03 11.75
CA GLY A 337 -5.84 11.86 10.46
C GLY A 337 -5.78 10.43 9.95
N ARG A 338 -6.32 10.26 8.74
CA ARG A 338 -6.33 8.99 8.01
C ARG A 338 -6.25 9.20 6.51
N VAL A 339 -5.76 8.22 5.80
CA VAL A 339 -5.89 8.10 4.34
C VAL A 339 -7.34 7.80 3.99
N ILE A 340 -7.91 8.57 3.06
CA ILE A 340 -9.25 8.33 2.51
C ILE A 340 -9.21 7.97 1.02
N GLU A 341 -8.12 8.36 0.31
CA GLU A 341 -7.85 7.99 -1.09
C GLU A 341 -6.37 7.69 -1.26
N GLY A 342 -6.02 6.77 -2.15
CA GLY A 342 -4.63 6.46 -2.48
C GLY A 342 -3.94 5.50 -1.51
N ALA A 343 -4.67 4.61 -0.83
CA ALA A 343 -4.07 3.59 0.04
C ALA A 343 -3.08 2.68 -0.70
N ASP A 344 -3.35 2.36 -1.98
CA ASP A 344 -2.44 1.57 -2.82
C ASP A 344 -1.15 2.33 -3.16
N VAL A 345 -1.22 3.67 -3.26
CA VAL A 345 -0.03 4.52 -3.42
C VAL A 345 0.87 4.41 -2.19
N LEU A 346 0.28 4.33 -0.99
CA LEU A 346 1.02 4.11 0.25
C LEU A 346 1.78 2.77 0.21
N ALA A 347 1.13 1.70 -0.24
CA ALA A 347 1.75 0.38 -0.39
C ALA A 347 2.90 0.37 -1.42
N ASN A 348 2.86 1.26 -2.43
CA ASN A 348 3.88 1.40 -3.47
C ASN A 348 5.14 2.17 -3.04
N LEU A 349 5.17 2.78 -1.85
CA LEU A 349 6.37 3.48 -1.35
C LEU A 349 7.51 2.48 -1.13
N GLU A 350 8.70 2.84 -1.61
CA GLU A 350 9.86 1.96 -1.59
C GLU A 350 10.36 1.73 -0.16
N ARG A 351 10.53 0.45 0.22
CA ARG A 351 10.99 0.06 1.56
C ARG A 351 12.44 0.47 1.78
N THR A 352 12.74 1.13 2.91
CA THR A 352 14.09 1.64 3.22
C THR A 352 14.90 0.69 4.11
N GLN A 353 14.29 -0.39 4.65
CA GLN A 353 14.99 -1.41 5.43
C GLN A 353 15.57 -2.51 4.51
N GLY A 354 16.81 -2.86 4.75
CA GLY A 354 17.49 -4.05 4.21
C GLY A 354 18.70 -3.77 3.34
N ASN A 355 18.80 -2.69 2.61
CA ASN A 355 20.04 -2.37 1.88
C ASN A 355 20.09 -0.90 1.43
N ARG A 356 20.47 0.00 2.34
CA ARG A 356 20.79 1.40 1.99
C ARG A 356 21.91 1.55 0.94
N GLN A 357 22.46 0.44 0.44
CA GLN A 357 23.52 0.42 -0.58
C GLN A 357 22.99 0.27 -2.03
N SER A 358 21.72 -0.01 -2.24
CA SER A 358 21.14 0.09 -3.59
C SER A 358 20.79 1.56 -3.84
N GLY A 359 21.70 2.32 -4.42
CA GLY A 359 21.69 3.76 -4.71
C GLY A 359 20.44 4.40 -5.35
N GLY A 360 19.25 3.94 -4.96
CA GLY A 360 17.95 4.50 -5.33
C GLY A 360 17.65 5.78 -4.56
N SER A 361 17.06 6.77 -5.22
CA SER A 361 16.56 7.97 -4.57
C SER A 361 15.31 7.60 -3.76
N LEU A 362 15.23 8.10 -2.51
CA LEU A 362 14.03 7.94 -1.66
C LEU A 362 12.79 8.51 -2.36
N ASP A 363 11.64 7.86 -2.17
CA ASP A 363 10.36 8.43 -2.55
C ASP A 363 10.11 9.74 -1.80
N LYS A 364 9.47 10.69 -2.47
CA LYS A 364 9.31 12.07 -1.96
C LYS A 364 7.87 12.52 -2.01
N ILE A 365 7.54 13.44 -1.14
CA ILE A 365 6.39 14.32 -1.26
C ILE A 365 6.77 15.39 -2.27
N LEU A 366 6.20 15.34 -3.47
CA LEU A 366 6.44 16.35 -4.50
C LEU A 366 5.73 17.66 -4.14
N LYS A 367 4.51 17.54 -3.62
CA LYS A 367 3.68 18.66 -3.18
C LYS A 367 2.64 18.21 -2.16
N ALA A 368 2.34 19.06 -1.18
CA ALA A 368 1.19 18.92 -0.30
C ALA A 368 0.25 20.12 -0.49
N GLU A 369 -1.05 19.88 -0.64
CA GLU A 369 -2.07 20.88 -0.95
C GLU A 369 -3.29 20.74 -0.05
N ILE A 370 -3.82 21.88 0.42
CA ILE A 370 -5.10 21.90 1.13
C ILE A 370 -6.23 21.68 0.12
N VAL A 371 -7.00 20.62 0.29
CA VAL A 371 -8.22 20.36 -0.48
C VAL A 371 -9.40 21.02 0.17
N ARG A 372 -9.49 20.93 1.51
CA ARG A 372 -10.53 21.53 2.33
C ARG A 372 -9.99 21.89 3.70
N LYS A 373 -10.41 23.01 4.26
CA LYS A 373 -10.14 23.40 5.65
C LYS A 373 -11.34 24.12 6.23
N ARG A 374 -11.44 24.21 7.57
CA ARG A 374 -12.45 25.00 8.25
C ARG A 374 -12.10 26.49 8.15
N ASP A 375 -13.12 27.35 8.36
CA ASP A 375 -12.97 28.81 8.25
C ASP A 375 -12.42 29.41 9.56
N HIS A 376 -11.15 29.14 9.83
CA HIS A 376 -10.38 29.77 10.89
C HIS A 376 -8.87 29.73 10.57
N VAL A 377 -8.07 30.43 11.37
CA VAL A 377 -6.61 30.47 11.24
C VAL A 377 -6.00 29.24 11.93
N TYR A 378 -5.14 28.53 11.22
CA TYR A 378 -4.40 27.39 11.75
C TYR A 378 -3.04 27.88 12.30
N ASP A 379 -3.03 28.30 13.56
CA ASP A 379 -1.84 28.76 14.29
C ASP A 379 -1.56 27.84 15.48
N PRO A 380 -0.58 26.89 15.37
CA PRO A 380 -0.33 25.91 16.39
C PRO A 380 0.35 26.54 17.61
N LYS A 381 0.02 26.06 18.79
CA LYS A 381 0.77 26.32 20.02
C LYS A 381 2.10 25.59 19.95
N LYS A 382 3.19 26.35 19.99
CA LYS A 382 4.56 25.85 19.84
C LYS A 382 5.27 25.74 21.17
N LEU A 383 6.12 24.72 21.28
CA LEU A 383 7.09 24.55 22.32
C LEU A 383 8.51 24.81 21.76
N PRO A 384 9.50 25.14 22.58
CA PRO A 384 10.89 25.20 22.14
C PRO A 384 11.32 23.87 21.49
N ASP A 385 12.20 23.94 20.49
CA ASP A 385 12.78 22.72 19.90
C ASP A 385 13.69 22.04 20.93
N PRO A 386 13.39 20.81 21.36
CA PRO A 386 14.21 20.11 22.36
C PRO A 386 15.60 19.72 21.84
N ARG A 387 15.87 19.93 20.55
CA ARG A 387 17.12 19.61 19.85
C ARG A 387 18.01 20.83 19.61
N GLY A 388 17.49 22.03 19.91
CA GLY A 388 18.15 23.33 19.72
C GLY A 388 18.97 23.80 20.86
#